data_03f1406c20d74c760388606ee9386820
#
_entry.id   03f1406c20d74c760388606ee9386820
#
_cell.length_a   1.000
_cell.length_b   1.000
_cell.length_c   1.000
_cell.angle_alpha   90.00
_cell.angle_beta   90.00
_cell.angle_gamma   90.00
#
_symmetry.space_group_name_H-M   'P 1'
#
loop_
_entity.id
_entity.type
_entity.pdbx_description
1 polymer ?
#
loop_
_entity_poly.entity_id
_entity_poly.type
_entity_poly.pdbx_seq_one_letter_code
_entity_poly.pdbx_strand_id
1 'polypeptide(L)'
;GSDGSNNMNEILRYDLSSQNIDGSWDVIAKFPAYQRGGIVQVVGDKVYAGLGEGGNGIRSGFWESSDSLKIWNPISIPDKIGSVSSGVYDEQRNSFFMIDNNGKIWEYNLSSGEWTARSLLGYRMNNYHMFMLNGIIYILGQDLYYANKFIKYNPIWDN
;
A
#
# COMPACT_ATOMS: atom_id res chain seq x y z
N GLY A 1 6.20 0.52 10.04
CA GLY A 1 7.44 1.30 10.09
C GLY A 1 8.64 0.51 10.58
N SER A 2 9.77 1.18 10.67
CA SER A 2 11.00 0.64 11.25
C SER A 2 11.75 1.76 11.96
N ASP A 3 12.39 1.45 13.09
CA ASP A 3 13.29 2.36 13.81
C ASP A 3 14.76 2.21 13.40
N GLY A 4 15.01 1.49 12.30
CA GLY A 4 16.35 1.16 11.81
C GLY A 4 16.88 -0.18 12.32
N SER A 5 16.35 -0.72 13.41
CA SER A 5 16.75 -2.00 14.01
C SER A 5 15.60 -3.00 14.04
N ASN A 6 14.38 -2.52 14.23
CA ASN A 6 13.18 -3.34 14.34
C ASN A 6 12.05 -2.79 13.47
N ASN A 7 11.21 -3.67 12.94
CA ASN A 7 9.96 -3.26 12.35
C ASN A 7 8.98 -2.88 13.48
N MET A 8 8.24 -1.80 13.28
CA MET A 8 7.28 -1.29 14.26
C MET A 8 5.84 -1.56 13.77
N ASN A 9 4.94 -1.73 14.73
CA ASN A 9 3.51 -1.87 14.45
C ASN A 9 2.64 -0.81 15.12
N GLU A 10 3.24 0.24 15.67
CA GLU A 10 2.51 1.34 16.27
C GLU A 10 1.92 2.27 15.22
N ILE A 11 0.71 2.76 15.49
CA ILE A 11 0.05 3.80 14.71
C ILE A 11 0.14 5.07 15.53
N LEU A 12 0.83 6.05 14.98
CA LEU A 12 1.07 7.33 15.62
C LEU A 12 0.15 8.39 15.04
N ARG A 13 -0.38 9.25 15.89
CA ARG A 13 -1.11 10.45 15.52
C ARG A 13 -0.31 11.67 15.96
N TYR A 14 -0.18 12.63 15.05
CA TYR A 14 0.33 13.95 15.38
C TYR A 14 -0.83 14.92 15.59
N ASP A 15 -0.90 15.55 16.75
CA ASP A 15 -1.94 16.52 17.03
C ASP A 15 -1.46 17.94 16.68
N LEU A 16 -2.05 18.47 15.60
CA LEU A 16 -1.82 19.86 15.15
C LEU A 16 -2.59 20.89 15.95
N SER A 17 -3.60 20.49 16.73
CA SER A 17 -4.45 21.40 17.49
C SER A 17 -3.83 21.79 18.83
N SER A 18 -2.78 21.09 19.28
CA SER A 18 -2.07 21.46 20.50
C SER A 18 -1.37 22.82 20.29
N GLN A 19 -1.65 23.77 21.17
CA GLN A 19 -1.00 25.09 21.14
C GLN A 19 0.51 25.06 21.40
N ASN A 20 1.08 23.90 21.60
CA ASN A 20 2.51 23.68 21.73
C ASN A 20 3.15 23.60 20.33
N ILE A 21 4.04 24.54 20.07
CA ILE A 21 4.82 24.64 18.82
C ILE A 21 5.56 23.33 18.49
N ASP A 22 5.84 22.50 19.49
CA ASP A 22 6.58 21.24 19.33
C ASP A 22 5.69 20.03 18.99
N GLY A 23 4.35 20.19 18.96
CA GLY A 23 3.40 19.09 18.69
C GLY A 23 3.67 17.85 19.55
N SER A 24 2.71 16.98 19.68
CA SER A 24 2.91 15.69 20.34
C SER A 24 2.53 14.53 19.44
N TRP A 25 3.31 13.45 19.50
CA TRP A 25 2.99 12.20 18.87
C TRP A 25 2.39 11.23 19.88
N ASP A 26 1.17 10.78 19.64
CA ASP A 26 0.49 9.79 20.47
C ASP A 26 0.44 8.44 19.74
N VAL A 27 0.73 7.36 20.47
CA VAL A 27 0.41 6.01 20.02
C VAL A 27 -1.08 5.79 20.20
N ILE A 28 -1.84 5.76 19.10
CA ILE A 28 -3.30 5.65 19.14
C ILE A 28 -3.81 4.22 18.95
N ALA A 29 -3.03 3.35 18.31
CA ALA A 29 -3.38 1.96 18.07
C ALA A 29 -2.14 1.13 17.72
N LYS A 30 -2.34 -0.18 17.59
CA LYS A 30 -1.35 -1.12 17.05
C LYS A 30 -1.88 -1.80 15.79
N PHE A 31 -1.04 -1.84 14.78
CA PHE A 31 -1.29 -2.60 13.58
C PHE A 31 -1.02 -4.09 13.81
N PRO A 32 -1.78 -5.03 13.20
CA PRO A 32 -1.66 -6.46 13.48
C PRO A 32 -0.31 -7.09 13.13
N ALA A 33 0.51 -6.43 12.33
CA ALA A 33 1.78 -6.97 11.87
C ALA A 33 2.93 -5.96 12.01
N TYR A 34 4.13 -6.51 12.19
CA TYR A 34 5.38 -5.77 12.05
C TYR A 34 5.75 -5.76 10.57
N GLN A 35 5.83 -4.58 9.95
CA GLN A 35 6.16 -4.47 8.53
C GLN A 35 6.85 -3.15 8.19
N ARG A 36 7.55 -3.17 7.05
CA ARG A 36 8.05 -1.97 6.36
C ARG A 36 7.48 -1.90 4.94
N GLY A 37 7.25 -0.71 4.43
CA GLY A 37 6.58 -0.53 3.13
C GLY A 37 5.13 -0.99 3.16
N GLY A 38 4.61 -1.37 2.02
CA GLY A 38 3.22 -1.72 1.83
C GLY A 38 2.37 -0.53 1.45
N ILE A 39 1.05 -0.69 1.61
CA ILE A 39 0.09 0.39 1.34
C ILE A 39 -0.68 0.77 2.59
N VAL A 40 -1.12 2.02 2.63
CA VAL A 40 -2.17 2.53 3.50
C VAL A 40 -3.09 3.40 2.65
N GLN A 41 -4.38 3.08 2.66
CA GLN A 41 -5.40 3.80 1.91
C GLN A 41 -6.64 4.01 2.78
N VAL A 42 -7.25 5.19 2.66
CA VAL A 42 -8.51 5.52 3.32
C VAL A 42 -9.61 5.56 2.27
N VAL A 43 -10.70 4.83 2.49
CA VAL A 43 -11.86 4.81 1.62
C VAL A 43 -13.11 4.92 2.48
N GLY A 44 -13.81 6.05 2.40
CA GLY A 44 -14.90 6.37 3.31
C GLY A 44 -14.40 6.45 4.75
N ASP A 45 -15.00 5.67 5.63
CA ASP A 45 -14.64 5.54 7.06
C ASP A 45 -13.68 4.37 7.36
N LYS A 46 -13.23 3.67 6.32
CA LYS A 46 -12.34 2.51 6.44
C LYS A 46 -10.90 2.82 6.09
N VAL A 47 -10.00 2.19 6.79
CA VAL A 47 -8.56 2.19 6.50
C VAL A 47 -8.14 0.79 6.05
N TYR A 48 -7.46 0.71 4.92
CA TYR A 48 -6.88 -0.51 4.37
C TYR A 48 -5.37 -0.41 4.47
N ALA A 49 -4.73 -1.43 5.06
CA ALA A 49 -3.28 -1.38 5.25
C ALA A 49 -2.65 -2.78 5.18
N GLY A 50 -1.41 -2.84 4.74
CA GLY A 50 -0.65 -4.09 4.72
C GLY A 50 0.17 -4.31 3.47
N LEU A 51 0.42 -5.60 3.18
CA LEU A 51 1.16 -6.10 2.03
C LEU A 51 2.65 -5.67 1.99
N GLY A 52 3.15 -5.03 3.03
CA GLY A 52 4.56 -4.71 3.15
C GLY A 52 5.44 -5.94 3.44
N GLU A 53 6.71 -5.71 3.63
CA GLU A 53 7.68 -6.73 4.00
C GLU A 53 7.71 -6.89 5.53
N GLY A 54 7.43 -8.08 6.02
CA GLY A 54 7.56 -8.44 7.43
C GLY A 54 9.00 -8.71 7.85
N GLY A 55 9.21 -9.02 9.14
CA GLY A 55 10.53 -9.20 9.74
C GLY A 55 11.39 -10.32 9.13
N ASN A 56 10.76 -11.28 8.45
CA ASN A 56 11.46 -12.41 7.79
C ASN A 56 11.60 -12.24 6.28
N GLY A 57 11.43 -11.03 5.74
CA GLY A 57 11.41 -10.78 4.30
C GLY A 57 10.18 -11.31 3.58
N ILE A 58 9.23 -11.87 4.33
CA ILE A 58 7.98 -12.41 3.80
C ILE A 58 6.93 -11.29 3.81
N ARG A 59 6.12 -11.24 2.77
CA ARG A 59 4.99 -10.31 2.69
C ARG A 59 4.08 -10.41 3.93
N SER A 60 3.73 -9.27 4.51
CA SER A 60 2.74 -9.18 5.58
C SER A 60 1.32 -9.41 5.03
N GLY A 61 0.34 -9.59 5.91
CA GLY A 61 -1.07 -9.68 5.54
C GLY A 61 -1.62 -8.37 5.00
N PHE A 62 -2.91 -8.38 4.68
CA PHE A 62 -3.69 -7.22 4.31
C PHE A 62 -4.92 -7.13 5.20
N TRP A 63 -5.25 -5.94 5.68
CA TRP A 63 -6.31 -5.73 6.66
C TRP A 63 -7.14 -4.50 6.35
N GLU A 64 -8.40 -4.52 6.79
CA GLU A 64 -9.24 -3.34 6.91
C GLU A 64 -9.52 -3.02 8.37
N SER A 65 -9.68 -1.75 8.69
CA SER A 65 -10.16 -1.26 9.98
C SER A 65 -11.26 -0.25 9.76
N SER A 66 -12.35 -0.38 10.51
CA SER A 66 -13.53 0.49 10.40
C SER A 66 -13.81 1.34 11.65
N ASP A 67 -13.10 1.09 12.74
CA ASP A 67 -13.35 1.78 14.00
C ASP A 67 -12.06 2.26 14.66
N SER A 68 -11.76 3.53 14.42
CA SER A 68 -10.68 4.25 15.12
C SER A 68 -9.34 3.49 15.15
N LEU A 69 -9.11 2.60 14.17
CA LEU A 69 -7.91 1.76 14.02
C LEU A 69 -7.70 0.73 15.14
N LYS A 70 -8.72 0.44 15.94
CA LYS A 70 -8.63 -0.50 17.07
C LYS A 70 -8.87 -1.96 16.68
N ILE A 71 -9.74 -2.17 15.67
CA ILE A 71 -10.11 -3.51 15.19
C ILE A 71 -9.67 -3.65 13.74
N TRP A 72 -8.93 -4.70 13.44
CA TRP A 72 -8.42 -5.02 12.11
C TRP A 72 -8.94 -6.37 11.65
N ASN A 73 -9.65 -6.38 10.54
CA ASN A 73 -10.17 -7.58 9.91
C ASN A 73 -9.22 -8.01 8.79
N PRO A 74 -8.74 -9.25 8.79
CA PRO A 74 -7.86 -9.72 7.73
C PRO A 74 -8.62 -9.87 6.40
N ILE A 75 -7.96 -9.49 5.32
CA ILE A 75 -8.41 -9.70 3.95
C ILE A 75 -7.61 -10.84 3.36
N SER A 76 -8.30 -11.81 2.76
CA SER A 76 -7.65 -12.92 2.05
C SER A 76 -6.83 -12.39 0.87
N ILE A 77 -5.63 -12.89 0.70
CA ILE A 77 -4.69 -12.45 -0.36
C ILE A 77 -4.16 -13.66 -1.14
N PRO A 78 -4.00 -13.56 -2.46
CA PRO A 78 -3.41 -14.63 -3.27
C PRO A 78 -1.96 -14.93 -2.87
N ASP A 79 -1.56 -16.20 -2.85
CA ASP A 79 -0.20 -16.62 -2.50
C ASP A 79 0.88 -16.02 -3.41
N LYS A 80 0.50 -15.72 -4.67
CA LYS A 80 1.42 -15.23 -5.70
C LYS A 80 1.76 -13.74 -5.60
N ILE A 81 1.04 -12.96 -4.77
CA ILE A 81 1.37 -11.54 -4.56
C ILE A 81 2.68 -11.45 -3.77
N GLY A 82 3.65 -10.71 -4.30
CA GLY A 82 4.86 -10.32 -3.58
C GLY A 82 4.60 -9.21 -2.55
N SER A 83 5.64 -8.76 -1.87
CA SER A 83 5.55 -7.56 -1.04
C SER A 83 5.23 -6.36 -1.92
N VAL A 84 4.21 -5.59 -1.52
CA VAL A 84 3.76 -4.42 -2.27
C VAL A 84 4.60 -3.21 -1.87
N SER A 85 5.02 -2.45 -2.87
CA SER A 85 5.82 -1.24 -2.66
C SER A 85 4.97 0.02 -2.68
N SER A 86 3.90 0.04 -3.48
CA SER A 86 3.02 1.20 -3.63
C SER A 86 1.66 0.78 -4.17
N GLY A 87 0.65 1.62 -3.93
CA GLY A 87 -0.69 1.40 -4.44
C GLY A 87 -1.52 2.68 -4.45
N VAL A 88 -2.59 2.67 -5.23
CA VAL A 88 -3.55 3.77 -5.37
C VAL A 88 -4.97 3.23 -5.31
N TYR A 89 -5.90 4.05 -4.88
CA TYR A 89 -7.32 3.77 -4.94
C TYR A 89 -7.95 4.47 -6.16
N ASP A 90 -8.70 3.69 -6.94
CA ASP A 90 -9.53 4.17 -8.04
C ASP A 90 -11.00 4.19 -7.58
N GLU A 91 -11.50 5.38 -7.31
CA GLU A 91 -12.88 5.58 -6.86
C GLU A 91 -13.90 5.14 -7.91
N GLN A 92 -13.64 5.36 -9.20
CA GLN A 92 -14.58 5.00 -10.27
C GLN A 92 -14.77 3.49 -10.40
N ARG A 93 -13.70 2.71 -10.14
CA ARG A 93 -13.73 1.24 -10.18
C ARG A 93 -13.97 0.61 -8.83
N ASN A 94 -13.97 1.41 -7.78
CA ASN A 94 -13.96 0.95 -6.39
C ASN A 94 -12.90 -0.14 -6.16
N SER A 95 -11.69 0.11 -6.63
CA SER A 95 -10.59 -0.85 -6.62
C SER A 95 -9.27 -0.24 -6.18
N PHE A 96 -8.46 -1.03 -5.47
CA PHE A 96 -7.05 -0.71 -5.30
C PHE A 96 -6.24 -1.28 -6.44
N PHE A 97 -5.33 -0.49 -6.99
CA PHE A 97 -4.25 -0.95 -7.85
C PHE A 97 -2.94 -0.87 -7.09
N MET A 98 -2.19 -1.96 -7.12
CA MET A 98 -0.98 -2.14 -6.33
C MET A 98 0.12 -2.75 -7.17
N ILE A 99 1.37 -2.38 -6.91
CA ILE A 99 2.52 -2.96 -7.57
C ILE A 99 3.40 -3.69 -6.56
N ASP A 100 3.69 -4.95 -6.84
CA ASP A 100 4.55 -5.76 -6.00
C ASP A 100 6.04 -5.63 -6.38
N ASN A 101 6.90 -6.20 -5.54
CA ASN A 101 8.36 -6.18 -5.72
C ASN A 101 8.85 -6.93 -6.98
N ASN A 102 7.99 -7.67 -7.66
CA ASN A 102 8.26 -8.31 -8.95
C ASN A 102 7.86 -7.44 -10.14
N GLY A 103 7.26 -6.25 -9.89
CA GLY A 103 6.73 -5.38 -10.94
C GLY A 103 5.38 -5.83 -11.49
N LYS A 104 4.68 -6.74 -10.79
CA LYS A 104 3.34 -7.17 -11.16
C LYS A 104 2.31 -6.21 -10.59
N ILE A 105 1.38 -5.77 -11.44
CA ILE A 105 0.24 -4.97 -11.02
C ILE A 105 -0.89 -5.90 -10.61
N TRP A 106 -1.48 -5.61 -9.48
CA TRP A 106 -2.61 -6.32 -8.90
C TRP A 106 -3.76 -5.35 -8.70
N GLU A 107 -4.97 -5.80 -8.94
CA GLU A 107 -6.19 -5.10 -8.59
C GLU A 107 -6.93 -5.86 -7.50
N TYR A 108 -7.41 -5.14 -6.50
CA TYR A 108 -8.35 -5.63 -5.50
C TYR A 108 -9.63 -4.83 -5.57
N ASN A 109 -10.72 -5.47 -5.97
CA ASN A 109 -12.04 -4.83 -6.05
C ASN A 109 -12.73 -4.87 -4.69
N LEU A 110 -13.07 -3.69 -4.16
CA LEU A 110 -13.67 -3.57 -2.83
C LEU A 110 -15.13 -4.06 -2.78
N SER A 111 -15.84 -4.05 -3.90
CA SER A 111 -17.24 -4.49 -3.95
C SER A 111 -17.36 -6.02 -3.97
N SER A 112 -16.52 -6.70 -4.74
CA SER A 112 -16.55 -8.16 -4.87
C SER A 112 -15.60 -8.88 -3.90
N GLY A 113 -14.57 -8.18 -3.38
CA GLY A 113 -13.50 -8.79 -2.60
C GLY A 113 -12.52 -9.62 -3.44
N GLU A 114 -12.55 -9.46 -4.76
CA GLU A 114 -11.75 -10.26 -5.68
C GLU A 114 -10.42 -9.60 -6.05
N TRP A 115 -9.42 -10.44 -6.22
CA TRP A 115 -8.10 -10.07 -6.70
C TRP A 115 -7.94 -10.44 -8.17
N THR A 116 -7.47 -9.50 -8.97
CA THR A 116 -7.12 -9.72 -10.37
C THR A 116 -5.65 -9.41 -10.60
N ALA A 117 -4.94 -10.37 -11.19
CA ALA A 117 -3.58 -10.13 -11.67
C ALA A 117 -3.65 -9.35 -12.99
N ARG A 118 -3.10 -8.16 -13.00
CA ARG A 118 -3.02 -7.27 -14.16
C ARG A 118 -1.66 -7.39 -14.84
N SER A 119 -1.26 -6.42 -15.63
CA SER A 119 -0.01 -6.40 -16.38
C SER A 119 1.24 -6.60 -15.50
N LEU A 120 2.27 -7.15 -16.11
CA LEU A 120 3.64 -7.15 -15.61
C LEU A 120 4.40 -6.02 -16.32
N LEU A 121 5.13 -5.18 -15.60
CA LEU A 121 5.89 -4.07 -16.18
C LEU A 121 7.10 -4.55 -16.97
N GLY A 122 7.32 -5.63 -17.41
CA GLY A 122 8.42 -6.09 -18.29
C GLY A 122 9.84 -5.85 -17.77
N TYR A 123 10.02 -5.10 -16.71
CA TYR A 123 11.29 -4.85 -16.05
C TYR A 123 11.10 -4.54 -14.57
N ARG A 124 12.09 -4.89 -13.76
CA ARG A 124 12.08 -4.60 -12.32
C ARG A 124 12.56 -3.19 -12.06
N MET A 125 11.91 -2.52 -11.14
CA MET A 125 12.36 -1.24 -10.60
C MET A 125 12.50 -1.35 -9.09
N ASN A 126 13.31 -0.47 -8.53
CA ASN A 126 13.40 -0.26 -7.10
C ASN A 126 12.49 0.92 -6.71
N ASN A 127 11.93 0.87 -5.50
CA ASN A 127 11.18 1.97 -4.92
C ASN A 127 10.05 2.48 -5.82
N TYR A 128 9.10 1.60 -6.14
CA TYR A 128 7.90 2.01 -6.88
C TYR A 128 7.08 3.04 -6.09
N HIS A 129 6.64 4.06 -6.79
CA HIS A 129 5.64 5.01 -6.32
C HIS A 129 4.53 5.12 -7.36
N MET A 130 3.30 5.03 -6.90
CA MET A 130 2.12 5.13 -7.77
C MET A 130 1.29 6.34 -7.37
N PHE A 131 0.71 6.99 -8.36
CA PHE A 131 -0.37 7.95 -8.17
C PHE A 131 -1.35 7.86 -9.34
N MET A 132 -2.56 8.36 -9.12
CA MET A 132 -3.60 8.38 -10.14
C MET A 132 -3.94 9.81 -10.54
N LEU A 133 -4.10 10.03 -11.82
CA LEU A 133 -4.58 11.29 -12.38
C LEU A 133 -5.52 11.00 -13.54
N ASN A 134 -6.77 11.47 -13.44
CA ASN A 134 -7.81 11.31 -14.46
C ASN A 134 -8.03 9.84 -14.90
N GLY A 135 -8.08 8.91 -13.94
CA GLY A 135 -8.30 7.48 -14.20
C GLY A 135 -7.11 6.74 -14.81
N ILE A 136 -5.97 7.38 -14.90
CA ILE A 136 -4.71 6.82 -15.39
C ILE A 136 -3.75 6.70 -14.23
N ILE A 137 -3.11 5.54 -14.11
CA ILE A 137 -2.10 5.28 -13.09
C ILE A 137 -0.73 5.64 -13.66
N TYR A 138 0.02 6.39 -12.90
CA TYR A 138 1.40 6.73 -13.17
C TYR A 138 2.29 6.04 -12.15
N ILE A 139 3.35 5.43 -12.63
CA ILE A 139 4.29 4.65 -11.83
C ILE A 139 5.68 5.26 -12.03
N LEU A 140 6.28 5.66 -10.92
CA LEU A 140 7.66 6.14 -10.89
C LEU A 140 8.51 5.09 -10.19
N GLY A 141 9.75 4.99 -10.60
CA GLY A 141 10.72 4.12 -9.96
C GLY A 141 12.06 4.25 -10.63
N GLN A 142 13.01 3.50 -10.13
CA GLN A 142 14.36 3.46 -10.65
C GLN A 142 14.67 2.03 -11.10
N ASP A 143 15.15 1.84 -12.32
CA ASP A 143 15.53 0.53 -12.80
C ASP A 143 16.84 0.04 -12.13
N LEU A 144 17.24 -1.18 -12.43
CA LEU A 144 18.44 -1.80 -11.86
C LEU A 144 19.74 -1.07 -12.25
N TYR A 145 19.70 -0.21 -13.26
CA TYR A 145 20.82 0.62 -13.72
C TYR A 145 20.73 2.05 -13.19
N TYR A 146 19.89 2.29 -12.18
CA TYR A 146 19.64 3.61 -11.57
C TYR A 146 19.04 4.65 -12.52
N ALA A 147 18.50 4.24 -13.67
CA ALA A 147 17.76 5.13 -14.55
C ALA A 147 16.34 5.34 -14.03
N ASN A 148 15.93 6.59 -13.87
CA ASN A 148 14.58 6.94 -13.47
C ASN A 148 13.58 6.55 -14.58
N LYS A 149 12.50 5.91 -14.21
CA LYS A 149 11.41 5.51 -15.10
C LYS A 149 10.12 6.17 -14.68
N PHE A 150 9.37 6.62 -15.68
CA PHE A 150 8.03 7.15 -15.52
C PHE A 150 7.12 6.40 -16.50
N ILE A 151 6.17 5.66 -15.97
CA ILE A 151 5.31 4.77 -16.76
C ILE A 151 3.87 5.23 -16.61
N LYS A 152 3.17 5.23 -17.72
CA LYS A 152 1.74 5.44 -17.78
C LYS A 152 1.04 4.08 -17.95
N TYR A 153 0.15 3.73 -17.03
CA TYR A 153 -0.66 2.53 -17.08
C TYR A 153 -2.15 2.90 -17.10
N ASN A 154 -2.86 2.38 -18.11
CA ASN A 154 -4.29 2.58 -18.21
C ASN A 154 -5.03 1.28 -17.90
N PRO A 155 -5.73 1.16 -16.78
CA PRO A 155 -6.43 -0.05 -16.39
C PRO A 155 -7.54 -0.50 -17.36
N ILE A 156 -8.06 0.41 -18.19
CA ILE A 156 -9.13 0.09 -19.16
C ILE A 156 -8.61 -0.81 -20.29
N TRP A 157 -7.33 -0.66 -20.67
CA TRP A 157 -6.73 -1.38 -21.78
C TRP A 157 -6.09 -2.71 -21.40
N ASP A 158 -6.09 -3.03 -20.12
CA ASP A 158 -5.47 -4.23 -19.55
C ASP A 158 -6.52 -5.27 -19.13
N ASN A 159 -7.43 -5.60 -20.07
CA ASN A 159 -8.48 -6.60 -19.87
C ASN A 159 -8.11 -7.93 -20.52
#